data_414f4bff56bc40175cddc419b85803a2
#
_entry.id   414f4bff56bc40175cddc419b85803a2
#
_cell.length_a   1.000
_cell.length_b   1.000
_cell.length_c   1.000
_cell.angle_alpha   90.00
_cell.angle_beta   90.00
_cell.angle_gamma   90.00
#
_symmetry.space_group_name_H-M   'P 1'
#
loop_
_entity.id
_entity.type
_entity.pdbx_description
1 polymer ?
#
loop_
_entity_poly.entity_id
_entity_poly.type
_entity_poly.pdbx_seq_one_letter_code
_entity_poly.pdbx_strand_id
1 'polypeptide(L)'
;MKFSNQKTLIYLAWFGVFAVTAALAVYAYLGFFSRYMADDYCLLVDLKFGDILTNSINKYFFKSNRFTNLFVLGFWELFPNNIAFMPVLHVIFWVGGLYWLLNELNKTFNLVLPLPVVLFTAETLALFSFFMAPNVFQILYWRPGQVSYLTPIVKFTLMAAWLVNLVRRDKVTLSLAFLFGFMAFFVGGLSETLGALHIAILSLVLLCVFLFDKSPRRKPAQTLLMALLIGALLALVVMFLAPANEVRINDENGSPPFTTVLLRTFEYSFLFLRITFTNLPLPVVGLLAISSLMTMLFMQNQPNVKFEPRVYWLFLLIPLLLYGLVFASFAPSAYGQSYPVERVRFPAHFMLTINLIAFGICAGYVLSYIKFPSFVRYVVLVLAFISLLYPLWMARQPLATYEFRRLFALRWDEREQMIYEMKANGEQDLVIPALDGYEGTKELDVRPNFWVNQCAAQIYGVESITAISVEEEDVLNYFSE
;
A
#
# COMPACT_ATOMS: atom_id res chain seq x y z
N MET A 1 -24.16 -28.91 -24.28
CA MET A 1 -24.79 -28.46 -23.02
C MET A 1 -23.98 -27.26 -22.50
N LYS A 2 -24.55 -26.03 -22.49
CA LYS A 2 -23.89 -24.85 -21.92
C LYS A 2 -23.83 -25.01 -20.39
N PHE A 3 -22.64 -25.19 -19.87
CA PHE A 3 -22.41 -25.38 -18.44
C PHE A 3 -22.38 -24.04 -17.74
N SER A 4 -23.03 -23.92 -16.68
CA SER A 4 -23.18 -22.73 -15.84
C SER A 4 -24.01 -21.67 -16.54
N ASN A 5 -25.21 -21.56 -16.11
CA ASN A 5 -26.05 -20.40 -16.32
C ASN A 5 -25.19 -19.17 -15.92
N GLN A 6 -25.10 -18.16 -16.75
CA GLN A 6 -24.40 -16.89 -16.44
C GLN A 6 -24.71 -16.38 -15.03
N LYS A 7 -25.92 -16.72 -14.52
CA LYS A 7 -26.36 -16.44 -13.16
C LYS A 7 -25.46 -17.12 -12.10
N THR A 8 -25.04 -18.38 -12.32
CA THR A 8 -24.17 -19.11 -11.34
C THR A 8 -22.82 -18.41 -11.17
N LEU A 9 -22.24 -17.90 -12.26
CA LEU A 9 -20.97 -17.15 -12.18
C LEU A 9 -21.12 -15.80 -11.46
N ILE A 10 -22.26 -15.14 -11.70
CA ILE A 10 -22.57 -13.90 -10.99
C ILE A 10 -22.73 -14.16 -9.48
N TYR A 11 -23.39 -15.27 -9.09
CA TYR A 11 -23.51 -15.65 -7.68
C TYR A 11 -22.16 -16.02 -7.05
N LEU A 12 -21.29 -16.75 -7.76
CA LEU A 12 -19.93 -17.04 -7.31
C LEU A 12 -19.13 -15.75 -7.14
N ALA A 13 -19.21 -14.81 -8.08
CA ALA A 13 -18.52 -13.54 -7.95
C ALA A 13 -19.03 -12.71 -6.76
N TRP A 14 -20.34 -12.67 -6.51
CA TRP A 14 -20.92 -12.03 -5.32
C TRP A 14 -20.49 -12.70 -4.02
N PHE A 15 -20.42 -14.05 -4.01
CA PHE A 15 -19.87 -14.76 -2.87
C PHE A 15 -18.40 -14.39 -2.62
N GLY A 16 -17.60 -14.31 -3.69
CA GLY A 16 -16.23 -13.83 -3.62
C GLY A 16 -16.12 -12.40 -3.06
N VAL A 17 -16.95 -11.46 -3.55
CA VAL A 17 -17.05 -10.12 -3.01
C VAL A 17 -17.34 -10.16 -1.50
N PHE A 18 -18.36 -10.91 -1.07
CA PHE A 18 -18.68 -11.04 0.34
C PHE A 18 -17.51 -11.56 1.18
N ALA A 19 -16.84 -12.62 0.71
CA ALA A 19 -15.71 -13.22 1.43
C ALA A 19 -14.53 -12.26 1.56
N VAL A 20 -14.20 -11.52 0.48
CA VAL A 20 -13.08 -10.57 0.48
C VAL A 20 -13.44 -9.31 1.26
N THR A 21 -14.66 -8.77 1.11
CA THR A 21 -15.14 -7.64 1.92
C THR A 21 -15.08 -7.95 3.41
N ALA A 22 -15.54 -9.16 3.83
CA ALA A 22 -15.47 -9.57 5.22
C ALA A 22 -14.02 -9.62 5.73
N ALA A 23 -13.09 -10.12 4.93
CA ALA A 23 -11.67 -10.12 5.27
C ALA A 23 -11.08 -8.69 5.36
N LEU A 24 -11.39 -7.82 4.41
CA LEU A 24 -10.96 -6.41 4.43
C LEU A 24 -11.56 -5.63 5.60
N ALA A 25 -12.81 -5.96 5.99
CA ALA A 25 -13.46 -5.37 7.16
C ALA A 25 -12.69 -5.67 8.46
N VAL A 26 -12.07 -6.85 8.59
CA VAL A 26 -11.20 -7.16 9.73
C VAL A 26 -9.99 -6.21 9.75
N TYR A 27 -9.31 -6.00 8.62
CA TYR A 27 -8.20 -5.05 8.54
C TYR A 27 -8.64 -3.62 8.89
N ALA A 28 -9.79 -3.17 8.37
CA ALA A 28 -10.34 -1.86 8.67
C ALA A 28 -10.69 -1.72 10.17
N TYR A 29 -11.35 -2.73 10.74
CA TYR A 29 -11.76 -2.74 12.15
C TYR A 29 -10.57 -2.66 13.11
N LEU A 30 -9.49 -3.37 12.86
CA LEU A 30 -8.29 -3.32 13.69
C LEU A 30 -7.64 -1.92 13.72
N GLY A 31 -7.95 -1.06 12.75
CA GLY A 31 -7.52 0.33 12.73
C GLY A 31 -8.02 1.17 13.90
N PHE A 32 -9.17 0.83 14.49
CA PHE A 32 -9.71 1.54 15.66
C PHE A 32 -8.82 1.43 16.91
N PHE A 33 -7.92 0.46 16.94
CA PHE A 33 -6.95 0.25 18.01
C PHE A 33 -5.59 0.89 17.73
N SER A 34 -5.45 1.70 16.68
CA SER A 34 -4.22 2.45 16.40
C SER A 34 -4.05 3.60 17.39
N ARG A 35 -2.82 3.82 17.87
CA ARG A 35 -2.44 4.92 18.77
C ARG A 35 -1.12 5.53 18.28
N TYR A 36 -0.79 6.71 18.78
CA TYR A 36 0.46 7.38 18.47
C TYR A 36 1.65 6.59 19.02
N MET A 37 2.67 6.42 18.17
CA MET A 37 3.89 5.67 18.48
C MET A 37 5.10 6.28 17.76
N ALA A 38 6.26 6.12 18.33
CA ALA A 38 7.53 6.46 17.68
C ALA A 38 7.54 7.87 17.06
N ASP A 39 7.73 7.93 15.73
CA ASP A 39 7.80 9.18 14.96
C ASP A 39 6.52 10.04 15.05
N ASP A 40 5.37 9.47 15.47
CA ASP A 40 4.13 10.23 15.56
C ASP A 40 4.27 11.42 16.53
N TYR A 41 4.94 11.23 17.68
CA TYR A 41 5.15 12.31 18.65
C TYR A 41 5.97 13.45 18.04
N CYS A 42 7.08 13.14 17.37
CA CYS A 42 7.92 14.16 16.76
C CYS A 42 7.22 14.86 15.57
N LEU A 43 6.40 14.12 14.82
CA LEU A 43 5.59 14.71 13.76
C LEU A 43 4.49 15.62 14.30
N LEU A 44 3.91 15.29 15.46
CA LEU A 44 2.97 16.16 16.15
C LEU A 44 3.65 17.44 16.66
N VAL A 45 4.90 17.36 17.16
CA VAL A 45 5.72 18.54 17.49
C VAL A 45 5.86 19.43 16.25
N ASP A 46 6.30 18.84 15.13
CA ASP A 46 6.46 19.58 13.87
C ASP A 46 5.14 20.22 13.37
N LEU A 47 3.98 19.67 13.75
CA LEU A 47 2.65 20.18 13.36
C LEU A 47 2.07 21.21 14.34
N LYS A 48 2.31 21.06 15.65
CA LYS A 48 1.74 21.92 16.70
C LYS A 48 2.58 23.18 16.96
N PHE A 49 3.89 23.09 16.78
CA PHE A 49 4.81 24.20 17.10
C PHE A 49 5.42 24.80 15.82
N GLY A 50 4.92 25.96 15.43
CA GLY A 50 5.31 26.65 14.21
C GLY A 50 4.36 26.41 13.03
N ASP A 51 4.72 26.94 11.87
CA ASP A 51 3.93 26.75 10.66
C ASP A 51 4.40 25.52 9.85
N ILE A 52 3.44 24.85 9.20
CA ILE A 52 3.69 23.61 8.43
C ILE A 52 4.73 23.81 7.32
N LEU A 53 4.74 24.98 6.66
CA LEU A 53 5.65 25.24 5.56
C LEU A 53 7.10 25.35 6.05
N THR A 54 7.33 26.16 7.08
CA THR A 54 8.66 26.34 7.71
C THR A 54 9.16 25.00 8.26
N ASN A 55 8.31 24.24 8.95
CA ASN A 55 8.68 22.93 9.49
C ASN A 55 8.94 21.88 8.39
N SER A 56 8.20 21.92 7.28
CA SER A 56 8.49 21.09 6.11
C SER A 56 9.83 21.42 5.46
N ILE A 57 10.16 22.71 5.36
CA ILE A 57 11.45 23.19 4.83
C ILE A 57 12.58 22.77 5.76
N ASN A 58 12.47 23.00 7.08
CA ASN A 58 13.45 22.56 8.07
C ASN A 58 13.66 21.04 8.03
N LYS A 59 12.58 20.28 7.92
CA LYS A 59 12.65 18.82 7.80
C LYS A 59 13.37 18.38 6.53
N TYR A 60 13.13 19.04 5.40
CA TYR A 60 13.80 18.78 4.14
C TYR A 60 15.32 19.02 4.20
N PHE A 61 15.74 20.07 4.92
CA PHE A 61 17.16 20.39 5.08
C PHE A 61 17.88 19.48 6.09
N PHE A 62 17.21 19.05 7.18
CA PHE A 62 17.92 18.47 8.33
C PHE A 62 17.47 17.07 8.72
N LYS A 63 16.26 16.60 8.34
CA LYS A 63 15.71 15.36 8.88
C LYS A 63 15.28 14.34 7.81
N SER A 64 14.63 14.76 6.72
CA SER A 64 13.99 13.85 5.76
C SER A 64 13.76 14.51 4.41
N ASN A 65 14.05 13.78 3.33
CA ASN A 65 13.81 14.19 1.96
C ASN A 65 12.31 14.19 1.54
N ARG A 66 11.40 13.66 2.38
CA ARG A 66 9.96 13.53 2.10
C ARG A 66 9.23 14.82 2.39
N PHE A 67 9.32 15.79 1.47
CA PHE A 67 8.94 17.18 1.68
C PHE A 67 7.42 17.42 1.78
N THR A 68 6.57 16.45 1.37
CA THR A 68 5.10 16.59 1.41
C THR A 68 4.43 15.87 2.56
N ASN A 69 5.17 15.10 3.37
CA ASN A 69 4.60 14.29 4.45
C ASN A 69 3.85 15.10 5.49
N LEU A 70 4.41 16.25 5.94
CA LEU A 70 3.77 17.08 6.97
C LEU A 70 2.46 17.69 6.48
N PHE A 71 2.33 18.02 5.19
CA PHE A 71 1.08 18.53 4.63
C PHE A 71 -0.05 17.46 4.69
N VAL A 72 0.28 16.20 4.38
CA VAL A 72 -0.70 15.12 4.46
C VAL A 72 -1.07 14.82 5.91
N LEU A 73 -0.09 14.80 6.80
CA LEU A 73 -0.31 14.59 8.23
C LEU A 73 -1.12 15.73 8.84
N GLY A 74 -0.79 17.00 8.52
CA GLY A 74 -1.52 18.17 8.98
C GLY A 74 -2.97 18.18 8.49
N PHE A 75 -3.24 17.70 7.26
CA PHE A 75 -4.61 17.51 6.79
C PHE A 75 -5.39 16.53 7.67
N TRP A 76 -4.77 15.40 8.06
CA TRP A 76 -5.42 14.43 8.94
C TRP A 76 -5.64 14.97 10.35
N GLU A 77 -4.73 15.80 10.89
CA GLU A 77 -4.90 16.43 12.22
C GLU A 77 -6.09 17.39 12.31
N LEU A 78 -6.69 17.79 11.18
CA LEU A 78 -7.94 18.55 11.20
C LEU A 78 -9.16 17.72 11.67
N PHE A 79 -9.03 16.40 11.71
CA PHE A 79 -10.13 15.50 12.08
C PHE A 79 -9.88 14.85 13.45
N PRO A 80 -10.87 14.89 14.37
CA PRO A 80 -10.74 14.21 15.65
C PRO A 80 -10.60 12.69 15.44
N ASN A 81 -9.85 12.03 16.31
CA ASN A 81 -9.60 10.59 16.26
C ASN A 81 -9.02 10.11 14.90
N ASN A 82 -8.30 10.97 14.20
CA ASN A 82 -7.79 10.68 12.85
C ASN A 82 -7.01 9.38 12.78
N ILE A 83 -6.21 9.05 13.78
CA ILE A 83 -5.37 7.86 13.81
C ILE A 83 -6.17 6.55 13.73
N ALA A 84 -7.34 6.49 14.34
CA ALA A 84 -8.23 5.33 14.29
C ALA A 84 -8.99 5.21 12.95
N PHE A 85 -9.36 6.36 12.35
CA PHE A 85 -10.13 6.38 11.10
C PHE A 85 -9.27 6.29 9.85
N MET A 86 -8.02 6.72 9.88
CA MET A 86 -7.12 6.66 8.72
C MET A 86 -7.05 5.28 8.07
N PRO A 87 -6.85 4.16 8.79
CA PRO A 87 -6.82 2.83 8.20
C PRO A 87 -8.12 2.48 7.46
N VAL A 88 -9.27 2.74 8.07
CA VAL A 88 -10.60 2.47 7.50
C VAL A 88 -10.78 3.22 6.19
N LEU A 89 -10.51 4.54 6.19
CA LEU A 89 -10.67 5.38 5.02
C LEU A 89 -9.70 5.01 3.90
N HIS A 90 -8.45 4.62 4.23
CA HIS A 90 -7.50 4.15 3.21
C HIS A 90 -7.95 2.84 2.56
N VAL A 91 -8.51 1.89 3.32
CA VAL A 91 -9.08 0.65 2.75
C VAL A 91 -10.23 1.00 1.80
N ILE A 92 -11.17 1.85 2.23
CA ILE A 92 -12.32 2.27 1.43
C ILE A 92 -11.88 3.00 0.15
N PHE A 93 -11.01 4.00 0.28
CA PHE A 93 -10.54 4.77 -0.88
C PHE A 93 -9.71 3.93 -1.83
N TRP A 94 -8.94 2.96 -1.32
CA TRP A 94 -8.14 2.11 -2.19
C TRP A 94 -9.00 1.13 -2.97
N VAL A 95 -9.91 0.41 -2.30
CA VAL A 95 -10.88 -0.47 -2.97
C VAL A 95 -11.75 0.30 -3.96
N GLY A 96 -12.28 1.46 -3.54
CA GLY A 96 -13.07 2.34 -4.41
C GLY A 96 -12.29 2.84 -5.62
N GLY A 97 -11.02 3.21 -5.42
CA GLY A 97 -10.11 3.65 -6.49
C GLY A 97 -9.77 2.53 -7.47
N LEU A 98 -9.46 1.33 -6.96
CA LEU A 98 -9.22 0.14 -7.78
C LEU A 98 -10.47 -0.26 -8.57
N TYR A 99 -11.63 -0.28 -7.91
CA TYR A 99 -12.90 -0.53 -8.60
C TYR A 99 -13.15 0.50 -9.70
N TRP A 100 -12.97 1.80 -9.42
CA TRP A 100 -13.15 2.85 -10.40
C TRP A 100 -12.20 2.68 -11.58
N LEU A 101 -10.91 2.44 -11.34
CA LEU A 101 -9.91 2.20 -12.37
C LEU A 101 -10.28 1.00 -13.25
N LEU A 102 -10.57 -0.15 -12.64
CA LEU A 102 -10.92 -1.38 -13.36
C LEU A 102 -12.23 -1.21 -14.16
N ASN A 103 -13.21 -0.50 -13.61
CA ASN A 103 -14.46 -0.22 -14.30
C ASN A 103 -14.27 0.73 -15.50
N GLU A 104 -13.39 1.75 -15.39
CA GLU A 104 -13.06 2.61 -16.54
C GLU A 104 -12.26 1.86 -17.60
N LEU A 105 -11.35 0.96 -17.22
CA LEU A 105 -10.65 0.06 -18.16
C LEU A 105 -11.63 -0.91 -18.83
N ASN A 106 -12.57 -1.50 -18.07
CA ASN A 106 -13.64 -2.36 -18.59
C ASN A 106 -14.43 -1.65 -19.71
N LYS A 107 -14.82 -0.38 -19.47
CA LYS A 107 -15.51 0.45 -20.46
C LYS A 107 -14.63 0.84 -21.66
N THR A 108 -13.37 1.15 -21.41
CA THR A 108 -12.43 1.60 -22.44
C THR A 108 -12.11 0.49 -23.44
N PHE A 109 -11.94 -0.73 -22.93
CA PHE A 109 -11.62 -1.92 -23.75
C PHE A 109 -12.87 -2.74 -24.14
N ASN A 110 -14.07 -2.30 -23.78
CA ASN A 110 -15.33 -2.99 -24.06
C ASN A 110 -15.34 -4.46 -23.60
N LEU A 111 -14.79 -4.74 -22.40
CA LEU A 111 -14.67 -6.11 -21.87
C LEU A 111 -16.02 -6.68 -21.41
N VAL A 112 -17.02 -5.83 -21.16
CA VAL A 112 -18.39 -6.20 -20.70
C VAL A 112 -18.38 -7.07 -19.45
N LEU A 113 -17.45 -6.80 -18.53
CA LEU A 113 -17.38 -7.51 -17.24
C LEU A 113 -18.51 -7.02 -16.32
N PRO A 114 -19.26 -7.94 -15.67
CA PRO A 114 -20.31 -7.56 -14.72
C PRO A 114 -19.73 -6.94 -13.45
N LEU A 115 -20.51 -6.09 -12.80
CA LEU A 115 -20.14 -5.39 -11.56
C LEU A 115 -19.44 -6.28 -10.51
N PRO A 116 -19.99 -7.47 -10.12
CA PRO A 116 -19.38 -8.27 -9.08
C PRO A 116 -17.98 -8.79 -9.46
N VAL A 117 -17.69 -9.02 -10.74
CA VAL A 117 -16.37 -9.45 -11.19
C VAL A 117 -15.36 -8.30 -11.05
N VAL A 118 -15.73 -7.09 -11.45
CA VAL A 118 -14.87 -5.91 -11.35
C VAL A 118 -14.60 -5.59 -9.87
N LEU A 119 -15.63 -5.61 -9.02
CA LEU A 119 -15.53 -5.35 -7.59
C LEU A 119 -14.69 -6.43 -6.89
N PHE A 120 -14.96 -7.70 -7.16
CA PHE A 120 -14.18 -8.82 -6.62
C PHE A 120 -12.69 -8.71 -6.97
N THR A 121 -12.37 -8.33 -8.21
CA THR A 121 -10.97 -8.15 -8.62
C THR A 121 -10.32 -6.98 -7.88
N ALA A 122 -11.03 -5.85 -7.70
CA ALA A 122 -10.53 -4.70 -6.95
C ALA A 122 -10.25 -5.05 -5.48
N GLU A 123 -11.19 -5.70 -4.82
CA GLU A 123 -11.06 -6.14 -3.44
C GLU A 123 -9.95 -7.18 -3.27
N THR A 124 -9.84 -8.14 -4.20
CA THR A 124 -8.79 -9.18 -4.19
C THR A 124 -7.40 -8.54 -4.32
N LEU A 125 -7.23 -7.53 -5.18
CA LEU A 125 -5.99 -6.76 -5.29
C LEU A 125 -5.62 -6.12 -3.95
N ALA A 126 -6.54 -5.46 -3.28
CA ALA A 126 -6.29 -4.81 -2.00
C ALA A 126 -5.97 -5.85 -0.90
N LEU A 127 -6.81 -6.88 -0.75
CA LEU A 127 -6.67 -7.89 0.30
C LEU A 127 -5.34 -8.64 0.21
N PHE A 128 -5.01 -9.16 -0.98
CA PHE A 128 -3.77 -9.93 -1.14
C PHE A 128 -2.53 -9.07 -1.03
N SER A 129 -2.60 -7.78 -1.37
CA SER A 129 -1.50 -6.85 -1.14
C SER A 129 -1.25 -6.64 0.35
N PHE A 130 -2.29 -6.51 1.18
CA PHE A 130 -2.15 -6.44 2.63
C PHE A 130 -1.67 -7.76 3.22
N PHE A 131 -2.25 -8.87 2.80
CA PHE A 131 -1.92 -10.19 3.34
C PHE A 131 -0.48 -10.61 3.03
N MET A 132 0.03 -10.30 1.84
CA MET A 132 1.42 -10.57 1.48
C MET A 132 2.39 -9.49 1.98
N ALA A 133 1.91 -8.39 2.55
CA ALA A 133 2.78 -7.35 3.09
C ALA A 133 3.63 -7.91 4.24
N PRO A 134 4.95 -7.69 4.25
CA PRO A 134 5.81 -8.22 5.31
C PRO A 134 5.48 -7.68 6.70
N ASN A 135 5.00 -6.44 6.75
CA ASN A 135 4.58 -5.78 7.98
C ASN A 135 3.38 -4.87 7.70
N VAL A 136 2.19 -5.44 7.81
CA VAL A 136 0.94 -4.71 7.57
C VAL A 136 0.69 -3.63 8.63
N PHE A 137 1.23 -3.80 9.86
CA PHE A 137 1.10 -2.80 10.90
C PHE A 137 1.73 -1.48 10.49
N GLN A 138 2.97 -1.51 10.05
CA GLN A 138 3.70 -0.31 9.64
C GLN A 138 3.13 0.37 8.38
N ILE A 139 2.32 -0.33 7.59
CA ILE A 139 1.76 0.19 6.34
C ILE A 139 0.36 0.74 6.53
N LEU A 140 -0.45 0.10 7.35
CA LEU A 140 -1.87 0.41 7.48
C LEU A 140 -2.21 1.12 8.79
N TYR A 141 -1.52 0.81 9.90
CA TYR A 141 -1.92 1.27 11.23
C TYR A 141 -0.94 2.27 11.86
N TRP A 142 0.32 2.28 11.43
CA TRP A 142 1.29 3.26 11.85
C TRP A 142 1.32 4.42 10.86
N ARG A 143 0.90 5.59 11.32
CA ARG A 143 0.60 6.76 10.49
C ARG A 143 1.76 7.22 9.58
N PRO A 144 3.02 7.33 10.06
CA PRO A 144 4.15 7.73 9.20
C PRO A 144 4.41 6.73 8.06
N GLY A 145 4.26 5.44 8.33
CA GLY A 145 4.36 4.41 7.30
C GLY A 145 3.19 4.42 6.32
N GLN A 146 1.96 4.59 6.82
CA GLN A 146 0.76 4.72 6.00
C GLN A 146 0.85 5.89 5.03
N VAL A 147 1.27 7.07 5.50
CA VAL A 147 1.43 8.28 4.66
C VAL A 147 2.52 8.09 3.61
N SER A 148 3.60 7.38 3.95
CA SER A 148 4.73 7.20 3.03
C SER A 148 4.54 6.07 2.02
N TYR A 149 3.75 5.01 2.32
CA TYR A 149 3.70 3.82 1.47
C TYR A 149 2.30 3.48 0.95
N LEU A 150 1.24 3.61 1.76
CA LEU A 150 -0.12 3.30 1.31
C LEU A 150 -0.78 4.51 0.64
N THR A 151 -0.70 5.69 1.26
CA THR A 151 -1.33 6.91 0.71
C THR A 151 -0.92 7.21 -0.73
N PRO A 152 0.37 7.15 -1.14
CA PRO A 152 0.74 7.38 -2.54
C PRO A 152 0.12 6.34 -3.49
N ILE A 153 0.07 5.05 -3.12
CA ILE A 153 -0.57 4.01 -3.95
C ILE A 153 -2.05 4.31 -4.15
N VAL A 154 -2.77 4.67 -3.07
CA VAL A 154 -4.19 5.04 -3.15
C VAL A 154 -4.40 6.25 -4.06
N LYS A 155 -3.60 7.30 -3.85
CA LYS A 155 -3.69 8.55 -4.65
C LYS A 155 -3.38 8.29 -6.13
N PHE A 156 -2.32 7.56 -6.46
CA PHE A 156 -2.02 7.23 -7.86
C PHE A 156 -3.08 6.32 -8.50
N THR A 157 -3.67 5.39 -7.75
CA THR A 157 -4.79 4.58 -8.24
C THR A 157 -5.98 5.46 -8.61
N LEU A 158 -6.36 6.43 -7.75
CA LEU A 158 -7.43 7.38 -8.02
C LEU A 158 -7.10 8.30 -9.22
N MET A 159 -5.86 8.79 -9.31
CA MET A 159 -5.38 9.59 -10.44
C MET A 159 -5.43 8.79 -11.75
N ALA A 160 -5.00 7.54 -11.74
CA ALA A 160 -5.07 6.65 -12.91
C ALA A 160 -6.54 6.42 -13.36
N ALA A 161 -7.44 6.17 -12.41
CA ALA A 161 -8.88 6.03 -12.70
C ALA A 161 -9.44 7.30 -13.32
N TRP A 162 -9.09 8.46 -12.76
CA TRP A 162 -9.55 9.75 -13.27
C TRP A 162 -8.97 10.05 -14.66
N LEU A 163 -7.68 9.77 -14.89
CA LEU A 163 -7.04 9.90 -16.20
C LEU A 163 -7.79 9.08 -17.26
N VAL A 164 -8.00 7.78 -17.00
CA VAL A 164 -8.72 6.90 -17.96
C VAL A 164 -10.13 7.42 -18.24
N ASN A 165 -10.83 7.90 -17.20
CA ASN A 165 -12.17 8.49 -17.35
C ASN A 165 -12.16 9.75 -18.23
N LEU A 166 -11.22 10.68 -18.01
CA LEU A 166 -11.10 11.92 -18.81
C LEU A 166 -10.75 11.63 -20.27
N VAL A 167 -9.78 10.75 -20.50
CA VAL A 167 -9.38 10.34 -21.86
C VAL A 167 -10.54 9.65 -22.59
N ARG A 168 -11.25 8.75 -21.91
CA ARG A 168 -12.40 8.05 -22.50
C ARG A 168 -13.55 9.02 -22.86
N ARG A 169 -13.76 10.07 -22.05
CA ARG A 169 -14.83 11.08 -22.26
C ARG A 169 -14.40 12.24 -23.14
N ASP A 170 -13.18 12.24 -23.62
CA ASP A 170 -12.60 13.35 -24.41
C ASP A 170 -12.67 14.72 -23.70
N LYS A 171 -12.37 14.72 -22.38
CA LYS A 171 -12.43 15.92 -21.52
C LYS A 171 -11.06 16.38 -21.03
N VAL A 172 -10.01 16.14 -21.80
CA VAL A 172 -8.65 16.55 -21.46
C VAL A 172 -8.42 18.00 -21.85
N THR A 173 -7.98 18.81 -20.87
CA THR A 173 -7.59 20.21 -21.06
C THR A 173 -6.17 20.45 -20.55
N LEU A 174 -5.54 21.52 -20.97
CA LEU A 174 -4.20 21.91 -20.50
C LEU A 174 -4.19 22.19 -18.99
N SER A 175 -5.24 22.82 -18.46
CA SER A 175 -5.39 23.06 -17.01
C SER A 175 -5.43 21.77 -16.21
N LEU A 176 -6.12 20.75 -16.73
CA LEU A 176 -6.12 19.40 -16.11
C LEU A 176 -4.74 18.76 -16.20
N ALA A 177 -4.03 18.88 -17.31
CA ALA A 177 -2.66 18.38 -17.41
C ALA A 177 -1.74 19.02 -16.36
N PHE A 178 -1.80 20.34 -16.18
CA PHE A 178 -1.07 21.03 -15.13
C PHE A 178 -1.46 20.51 -13.73
N LEU A 179 -2.75 20.36 -13.45
CA LEU A 179 -3.24 19.80 -12.18
C LEU A 179 -2.71 18.38 -11.93
N PHE A 180 -2.73 17.51 -12.94
CA PHE A 180 -2.18 16.16 -12.83
C PHE A 180 -0.68 16.15 -12.57
N GLY A 181 0.09 17.04 -13.24
CA GLY A 181 1.51 17.22 -12.98
C GLY A 181 1.79 17.68 -11.55
N PHE A 182 1.03 18.67 -11.07
CA PHE A 182 1.12 19.14 -9.68
C PHE A 182 0.77 18.05 -8.67
N MET A 183 -0.32 17.30 -8.90
CA MET A 183 -0.70 16.19 -8.02
C MET A 183 0.37 15.09 -8.00
N ALA A 184 0.96 14.75 -9.16
CA ALA A 184 2.03 13.77 -9.23
C ALA A 184 3.30 14.25 -8.50
N PHE A 185 3.65 15.52 -8.61
CA PHE A 185 4.73 16.14 -7.85
C PHE A 185 4.49 16.05 -6.35
N PHE A 186 3.29 16.44 -5.90
CA PHE A 186 2.94 16.41 -4.48
C PHE A 186 2.94 14.97 -3.91
N VAL A 187 2.31 14.03 -4.62
CA VAL A 187 2.26 12.63 -4.19
C VAL A 187 3.63 11.94 -4.29
N GLY A 188 4.41 12.29 -5.32
CA GLY A 188 5.79 11.83 -5.48
C GLY A 188 6.69 12.20 -4.30
N GLY A 189 6.48 13.37 -3.69
CA GLY A 189 7.23 13.83 -2.51
C GLY A 189 6.97 13.07 -1.20
N LEU A 190 6.06 12.10 -1.20
CA LEU A 190 5.76 11.25 -0.03
C LEU A 190 6.74 10.08 0.14
N SER A 191 7.32 9.56 -0.96
CA SER A 191 8.17 8.37 -0.92
C SER A 191 9.05 8.25 -2.15
N GLU A 192 10.35 8.14 -1.96
CA GLU A 192 11.34 7.90 -3.02
C GLU A 192 11.13 6.58 -3.76
N THR A 193 10.80 5.52 -3.00
CA THR A 193 10.51 4.17 -3.54
C THR A 193 9.31 4.19 -4.47
N LEU A 194 8.22 4.85 -4.05
CA LEU A 194 7.02 4.97 -4.86
C LEU A 194 7.19 5.96 -6.00
N GLY A 195 7.94 7.05 -5.80
CA GLY A 195 8.32 7.96 -6.88
C GLY A 195 9.01 7.23 -8.02
N ALA A 196 10.03 6.42 -7.72
CA ALA A 196 10.75 5.61 -8.71
C ALA A 196 9.83 4.58 -9.42
N LEU A 197 8.99 3.87 -8.66
CA LEU A 197 8.03 2.93 -9.21
C LEU A 197 7.00 3.61 -10.13
N HIS A 198 6.46 4.77 -9.72
CA HIS A 198 5.49 5.51 -10.53
C HIS A 198 6.09 6.02 -11.83
N ILE A 199 7.34 6.53 -11.80
CA ILE A 199 8.08 6.92 -13.02
C ILE A 199 8.21 5.71 -13.96
N ALA A 200 8.59 4.54 -13.44
CA ALA A 200 8.71 3.33 -14.25
C ALA A 200 7.37 2.93 -14.89
N ILE A 201 6.28 2.91 -14.11
CA ILE A 201 4.93 2.59 -14.61
C ILE A 201 4.48 3.61 -15.65
N LEU A 202 4.61 4.92 -15.37
CA LEU A 202 4.19 5.99 -16.28
C LEU A 202 4.99 5.96 -17.59
N SER A 203 6.30 5.73 -17.51
CA SER A 203 7.16 5.59 -18.69
C SER A 203 6.76 4.39 -19.55
N LEU A 204 6.47 3.24 -18.92
CA LEU A 204 6.01 2.05 -19.60
C LEU A 204 4.65 2.26 -20.28
N VAL A 205 3.68 2.83 -19.55
CA VAL A 205 2.34 3.10 -20.10
C VAL A 205 2.41 4.13 -21.24
N LEU A 206 3.22 5.19 -21.08
CA LEU A 206 3.42 6.19 -22.12
C LEU A 206 4.04 5.57 -23.38
N LEU A 207 5.04 4.70 -23.19
CA LEU A 207 5.65 3.96 -24.30
C LEU A 207 4.64 3.05 -24.99
N CYS A 208 3.82 2.32 -24.24
CA CYS A 208 2.75 1.48 -24.81
C CYS A 208 1.73 2.32 -25.59
N VAL A 209 1.28 3.46 -25.07
CA VAL A 209 0.38 4.38 -25.76
C VAL A 209 1.05 4.96 -27.02
N PHE A 210 2.34 5.27 -26.94
CA PHE A 210 3.10 5.78 -28.08
C PHE A 210 3.24 4.74 -29.20
N LEU A 211 3.51 3.50 -28.88
CA LEU A 211 3.79 2.46 -29.88
C LEU A 211 2.51 1.81 -30.43
N PHE A 212 1.49 1.59 -29.59
CA PHE A 212 0.37 0.71 -29.93
C PHE A 212 -0.97 1.43 -30.07
N ASP A 213 -1.18 2.59 -29.42
CA ASP A 213 -2.45 3.30 -29.54
C ASP A 213 -2.50 4.13 -30.82
N LYS A 214 -3.43 3.75 -31.72
CA LYS A 214 -3.72 4.46 -32.96
C LYS A 214 -5.04 5.24 -32.91
N SER A 215 -5.69 5.29 -31.74
CA SER A 215 -6.98 5.96 -31.57
C SER A 215 -6.84 7.49 -31.55
N PRO A 216 -7.92 8.25 -31.80
CA PRO A 216 -7.94 9.70 -31.63
C PRO A 216 -7.60 10.14 -30.20
N ARG A 217 -7.79 9.24 -29.22
CA ARG A 217 -7.53 9.48 -27.79
C ARG A 217 -6.04 9.43 -27.41
N ARG A 218 -5.18 9.00 -28.32
CA ARG A 218 -3.72 8.90 -28.11
C ARG A 218 -3.11 10.22 -27.62
N LYS A 219 -3.34 11.32 -28.33
CA LYS A 219 -2.79 12.64 -27.97
C LYS A 219 -3.25 13.12 -26.58
N PRO A 220 -4.58 13.12 -26.25
CA PRO A 220 -5.06 13.41 -24.90
C PRO A 220 -4.42 12.53 -23.82
N ALA A 221 -4.30 11.22 -24.05
CA ALA A 221 -3.67 10.30 -23.10
C ALA A 221 -2.18 10.64 -22.89
N GLN A 222 -1.42 10.88 -23.97
CA GLN A 222 -0.02 11.29 -23.91
C GLN A 222 0.16 12.60 -23.14
N THR A 223 -0.71 13.58 -23.33
CA THR A 223 -0.64 14.87 -22.63
C THR A 223 -0.73 14.68 -21.11
N LEU A 224 -1.71 13.92 -20.62
CA LEU A 224 -1.87 13.66 -19.18
C LEU A 224 -0.75 12.78 -18.62
N LEU A 225 -0.34 11.73 -19.36
CA LEU A 225 0.76 10.84 -18.94
C LEU A 225 2.10 11.58 -18.86
N MET A 226 2.38 12.47 -19.81
CA MET A 226 3.57 13.32 -19.79
C MET A 226 3.56 14.28 -18.61
N ALA A 227 2.42 14.90 -18.33
CA ALA A 227 2.30 15.79 -17.18
C ALA A 227 2.54 15.05 -15.85
N LEU A 228 1.95 13.86 -15.69
CA LEU A 228 2.19 13.00 -14.51
C LEU A 228 3.67 12.61 -14.40
N LEU A 229 4.28 12.19 -15.52
CA LEU A 229 5.69 11.77 -15.55
C LEU A 229 6.62 12.94 -15.18
N ILE A 230 6.38 14.11 -15.74
CA ILE A 230 7.17 15.32 -15.41
C ILE A 230 7.02 15.66 -13.92
N GLY A 231 5.81 15.65 -13.38
CA GLY A 231 5.57 15.90 -11.95
C GLY A 231 6.28 14.90 -11.04
N ALA A 232 6.18 13.59 -11.36
CA ALA A 232 6.86 12.54 -10.61
C ALA A 232 8.39 12.64 -10.69
N LEU A 233 8.95 12.96 -11.87
CA LEU A 233 10.39 13.18 -12.06
C LEU A 233 10.87 14.37 -11.24
N LEU A 234 10.16 15.50 -11.28
CA LEU A 234 10.50 16.68 -10.50
C LEU A 234 10.49 16.37 -9.00
N ALA A 235 9.49 15.61 -8.51
CA ALA A 235 9.45 15.18 -7.11
C ALA A 235 10.67 14.34 -6.72
N LEU A 236 11.04 13.37 -7.56
CA LEU A 236 12.20 12.52 -7.29
C LEU A 236 13.52 13.31 -7.32
N VAL A 237 13.65 14.26 -8.25
CA VAL A 237 14.81 15.17 -8.31
C VAL A 237 14.90 16.01 -7.03
N VAL A 238 13.79 16.62 -6.59
CA VAL A 238 13.76 17.39 -5.32
C VAL A 238 14.16 16.50 -4.15
N MET A 239 13.63 15.27 -4.06
CA MET A 239 13.99 14.34 -2.97
C MET A 239 15.46 13.92 -3.04
N PHE A 240 16.01 13.70 -4.24
CA PHE A 240 17.42 13.34 -4.42
C PHE A 240 18.38 14.49 -4.02
N LEU A 241 18.01 15.72 -4.29
CA LEU A 241 18.80 16.93 -3.96
C LEU A 241 18.61 17.38 -2.50
N ALA A 242 17.81 16.68 -1.69
CA ALA A 242 17.57 17.09 -0.31
C ALA A 242 18.85 17.04 0.52
N PRO A 243 19.25 18.14 1.20
CA PRO A 243 20.44 18.16 2.07
C PRO A 243 20.37 17.13 3.20
N ALA A 244 19.17 16.79 3.69
CA ALA A 244 18.97 15.74 4.68
C ALA A 244 19.51 14.36 4.24
N ASN A 245 19.74 14.13 2.94
CA ASN A 245 20.34 12.87 2.47
C ASN A 245 21.82 12.76 2.87
N GLU A 246 22.55 13.87 2.94
CA GLU A 246 23.95 13.89 3.36
C GLU A 246 24.10 13.41 4.80
N VAL A 247 23.20 13.86 5.69
CA VAL A 247 23.19 13.44 7.11
C VAL A 247 23.02 11.93 7.22
N ARG A 248 22.26 11.31 6.33
CA ARG A 248 22.00 9.85 6.33
C ARG A 248 23.12 9.02 5.69
N ILE A 249 23.84 9.59 4.73
CA ILE A 249 24.88 8.90 3.96
C ILE A 249 26.26 9.05 4.63
N ASN A 250 26.50 10.16 5.34
CA ASN A 250 27.79 10.47 5.96
C ASN A 250 28.15 9.60 7.14
N ASP A 251 27.22 8.76 7.62
CA ASP A 251 27.48 7.96 8.80
C ASP A 251 28.54 6.86 8.60
N GLU A 252 28.90 6.42 7.38
CA GLU A 252 30.07 5.48 7.24
C GLU A 252 30.72 5.31 5.84
N ASN A 253 30.08 5.59 4.67
CA ASN A 253 30.63 5.10 3.39
C ASN A 253 30.53 6.02 2.16
N GLY A 254 30.02 7.24 2.25
CA GLY A 254 29.82 8.13 1.08
C GLY A 254 28.79 7.59 0.08
N SER A 255 28.54 8.33 -1.00
CA SER A 255 27.61 7.92 -2.08
C SER A 255 28.17 6.73 -2.86
N PRO A 256 27.42 5.63 -3.02
CA PRO A 256 27.90 4.45 -3.73
C PRO A 256 28.06 4.72 -5.25
N PRO A 257 29.04 4.11 -5.93
CA PRO A 257 29.17 4.18 -7.37
C PRO A 257 27.91 3.64 -8.07
N PHE A 258 27.56 4.21 -9.22
CA PHE A 258 26.37 3.78 -10.00
C PHE A 258 26.32 2.28 -10.29
N THR A 259 27.47 1.68 -10.62
CA THR A 259 27.58 0.23 -10.85
C THR A 259 27.19 -0.59 -9.63
N THR A 260 27.58 -0.14 -8.42
CA THR A 260 27.22 -0.78 -7.15
C THR A 260 25.70 -0.66 -6.89
N VAL A 261 25.11 0.51 -7.13
CA VAL A 261 23.66 0.69 -7.03
C VAL A 261 22.93 -0.27 -7.97
N LEU A 262 23.38 -0.33 -9.22
CA LEU A 262 22.76 -1.21 -10.23
C LEU A 262 22.83 -2.69 -9.81
N LEU A 263 24.00 -3.18 -9.42
CA LEU A 263 24.18 -4.57 -9.00
C LEU A 263 23.37 -4.91 -7.75
N ARG A 264 23.40 -4.05 -6.72
CA ARG A 264 22.57 -4.24 -5.50
C ARG A 264 21.08 -4.22 -5.82
N THR A 265 20.63 -3.38 -6.75
CA THR A 265 19.21 -3.35 -7.14
C THR A 265 18.80 -4.68 -7.78
N PHE A 266 19.65 -5.28 -8.63
CA PHE A 266 19.41 -6.63 -9.19
C PHE A 266 19.34 -7.68 -8.07
N GLU A 267 20.33 -7.70 -7.19
CA GLU A 267 20.41 -8.63 -6.07
C GLU A 267 19.18 -8.52 -5.15
N TYR A 268 18.81 -7.31 -4.74
CA TYR A 268 17.66 -7.07 -3.89
C TYR A 268 16.33 -7.47 -4.52
N SER A 269 16.18 -7.22 -5.82
CA SER A 269 14.99 -7.63 -6.56
C SER A 269 14.86 -9.14 -6.66
N PHE A 270 15.97 -9.84 -6.93
CA PHE A 270 16.00 -11.29 -6.96
C PHE A 270 15.74 -11.89 -5.58
N LEU A 271 16.40 -11.35 -4.55
CA LEU A 271 16.24 -11.78 -3.16
C LEU A 271 14.79 -11.61 -2.69
N PHE A 272 14.16 -10.48 -3.02
CA PHE A 272 12.75 -10.23 -2.74
C PHE A 272 11.84 -11.31 -3.33
N LEU A 273 11.97 -11.61 -4.61
CA LEU A 273 11.17 -12.65 -5.25
C LEU A 273 11.43 -14.02 -4.62
N ARG A 274 12.70 -14.39 -4.42
CA ARG A 274 13.07 -15.64 -3.77
C ARG A 274 12.44 -15.78 -2.39
N ILE A 275 12.59 -14.78 -1.52
CA ILE A 275 12.03 -14.78 -0.15
C ILE A 275 10.50 -14.88 -0.21
N THR A 276 9.85 -14.11 -1.09
CA THR A 276 8.39 -14.09 -1.17
C THR A 276 7.84 -15.44 -1.63
N PHE A 277 8.39 -16.03 -2.68
CA PHE A 277 7.93 -17.34 -3.16
C PHE A 277 8.24 -18.48 -2.18
N THR A 278 9.30 -18.36 -1.39
CA THR A 278 9.65 -19.37 -0.38
C THR A 278 8.78 -19.24 0.87
N ASN A 279 8.50 -18.01 1.33
CA ASN A 279 7.82 -17.79 2.61
C ASN A 279 6.30 -17.68 2.48
N LEU A 280 5.79 -17.33 1.29
CA LEU A 280 4.36 -17.12 1.03
C LEU A 280 3.81 -18.01 -0.10
N PRO A 281 4.11 -19.33 -0.13
CA PRO A 281 3.66 -20.20 -1.23
C PRO A 281 2.13 -20.31 -1.28
N LEU A 282 1.45 -20.38 -0.14
CA LEU A 282 -0.01 -20.51 -0.09
C LEU A 282 -0.74 -19.28 -0.64
N PRO A 283 -0.41 -18.03 -0.25
CA PRO A 283 -1.01 -16.84 -0.87
C PRO A 283 -0.78 -16.76 -2.37
N VAL A 284 0.44 -17.08 -2.83
CA VAL A 284 0.79 -17.08 -4.26
C VAL A 284 -0.06 -18.08 -5.03
N VAL A 285 -0.10 -19.34 -4.58
CA VAL A 285 -0.90 -20.41 -5.21
C VAL A 285 -2.39 -20.11 -5.11
N GLY A 286 -2.87 -19.63 -3.96
CA GLY A 286 -4.27 -19.25 -3.75
C GLY A 286 -4.73 -18.17 -4.71
N LEU A 287 -3.92 -17.11 -4.88
CA LEU A 287 -4.23 -16.02 -5.80
C LEU A 287 -4.23 -16.47 -7.27
N LEU A 288 -3.25 -17.28 -7.66
CA LEU A 288 -3.18 -17.89 -9.00
C LEU A 288 -4.39 -18.79 -9.25
N ALA A 289 -4.77 -19.62 -8.28
CA ALA A 289 -5.93 -20.51 -8.39
C ALA A 289 -7.23 -19.74 -8.54
N ILE A 290 -7.48 -18.74 -7.66
CA ILE A 290 -8.67 -17.88 -7.73
C ILE A 290 -8.76 -17.21 -9.11
N SER A 291 -7.68 -16.56 -9.53
CA SER A 291 -7.65 -15.82 -10.81
C SER A 291 -7.84 -16.73 -12.01
N SER A 292 -7.17 -17.91 -12.02
CA SER A 292 -7.24 -18.86 -13.13
C SER A 292 -8.62 -19.53 -13.23
N LEU A 293 -9.15 -20.02 -12.09
CA LEU A 293 -10.44 -20.73 -12.06
C LEU A 293 -11.60 -19.79 -12.41
N MET A 294 -11.63 -18.59 -11.83
CA MET A 294 -12.66 -17.61 -12.13
C MET A 294 -12.62 -17.19 -13.59
N THR A 295 -11.43 -16.93 -14.16
CA THR A 295 -11.27 -16.59 -15.57
C THR A 295 -11.68 -17.74 -16.48
N MET A 296 -11.26 -18.96 -16.19
CA MET A 296 -11.65 -20.17 -16.95
C MET A 296 -13.16 -20.32 -17.00
N LEU A 297 -13.85 -20.24 -15.86
CA LEU A 297 -15.29 -20.34 -15.77
C LEU A 297 -16.02 -19.21 -16.53
N PHE A 298 -15.49 -17.98 -16.43
CA PHE A 298 -16.07 -16.84 -17.13
C PHE A 298 -15.93 -16.99 -18.64
N MET A 299 -14.74 -17.34 -19.15
CA MET A 299 -14.44 -17.48 -20.56
C MET A 299 -15.20 -18.64 -21.23
N GLN A 300 -15.42 -19.76 -20.54
CA GLN A 300 -16.21 -20.88 -21.04
C GLN A 300 -17.68 -20.52 -21.34
N ASN A 301 -18.19 -19.42 -20.75
CA ASN A 301 -19.53 -18.91 -21.01
C ASN A 301 -19.59 -17.82 -22.10
N GLN A 302 -18.43 -17.51 -22.72
CA GLN A 302 -18.30 -16.54 -23.82
C GLN A 302 -18.06 -17.28 -25.16
N PRO A 303 -19.13 -17.74 -25.87
CA PRO A 303 -18.99 -18.67 -27.00
C PRO A 303 -18.29 -18.07 -28.22
N ASN A 304 -18.20 -16.76 -28.31
CA ASN A 304 -17.73 -16.05 -29.53
C ASN A 304 -16.28 -15.57 -29.41
N VAL A 305 -15.58 -15.81 -28.28
CA VAL A 305 -14.19 -15.40 -28.13
C VAL A 305 -13.30 -16.46 -28.77
N LYS A 306 -12.56 -16.04 -29.80
CA LYS A 306 -11.59 -16.89 -30.49
C LYS A 306 -10.29 -16.94 -29.67
N PHE A 307 -9.60 -18.09 -29.74
CA PHE A 307 -8.31 -18.23 -29.10
C PHE A 307 -7.25 -17.38 -29.81
N GLU A 308 -6.56 -16.54 -29.02
CA GLU A 308 -5.46 -15.70 -29.51
C GLU A 308 -4.12 -16.28 -29.04
N PRO A 309 -3.31 -16.89 -29.91
CA PRO A 309 -2.03 -17.51 -29.54
C PRO A 309 -1.03 -16.53 -28.92
N ARG A 310 -1.19 -15.24 -29.20
CA ARG A 310 -0.33 -14.18 -28.63
C ARG A 310 -0.34 -14.16 -27.11
N VAL A 311 -1.34 -14.74 -26.44
CA VAL A 311 -1.39 -14.88 -24.98
C VAL A 311 -0.16 -15.62 -24.42
N TYR A 312 0.47 -16.51 -25.17
CA TYR A 312 1.66 -17.22 -24.74
C TYR A 312 2.85 -16.29 -24.49
N TRP A 313 2.95 -15.19 -25.23
CA TRP A 313 3.97 -14.17 -24.97
C TRP A 313 3.77 -13.44 -23.64
N LEU A 314 2.54 -13.37 -23.14
CA LEU A 314 2.25 -12.75 -21.85
C LEU A 314 2.83 -13.55 -20.69
N PHE A 315 2.96 -14.87 -20.81
CA PHE A 315 3.60 -15.69 -19.76
C PHE A 315 5.10 -15.37 -19.57
N LEU A 316 5.75 -14.84 -20.60
CA LEU A 316 7.12 -14.34 -20.49
C LEU A 316 7.15 -12.86 -20.09
N LEU A 317 6.28 -12.06 -20.71
CA LEU A 317 6.27 -10.60 -20.53
C LEU A 317 5.84 -10.17 -19.11
N ILE A 318 4.83 -10.83 -18.53
CA ILE A 318 4.32 -10.50 -17.18
C ILE A 318 5.41 -10.61 -16.11
N PRO A 319 6.14 -11.75 -15.96
CA PRO A 319 7.23 -11.84 -14.99
C PRO A 319 8.39 -10.87 -15.26
N LEU A 320 8.71 -10.61 -16.53
CA LEU A 320 9.75 -9.65 -16.90
C LEU A 320 9.38 -8.22 -16.49
N LEU A 321 8.14 -7.82 -16.74
CA LEU A 321 7.62 -6.51 -16.31
C LEU A 321 7.60 -6.41 -14.79
N LEU A 322 7.18 -7.47 -14.08
CA LEU A 322 7.24 -7.52 -12.62
C LEU A 322 8.67 -7.26 -12.13
N TYR A 323 9.64 -7.99 -12.67
CA TYR A 323 11.02 -7.83 -12.25
C TYR A 323 11.52 -6.40 -12.47
N GLY A 324 11.22 -5.79 -13.63
CA GLY A 324 11.57 -4.41 -13.93
C GLY A 324 10.93 -3.38 -13.00
N LEU A 325 9.67 -3.58 -12.62
CA LEU A 325 8.96 -2.69 -11.68
C LEU A 325 9.48 -2.84 -10.24
N VAL A 326 9.75 -4.07 -9.80
CA VAL A 326 10.39 -4.32 -8.50
C VAL A 326 11.79 -3.70 -8.47
N PHE A 327 12.56 -3.88 -9.53
CA PHE A 327 13.88 -3.26 -9.70
C PHE A 327 13.80 -1.72 -9.55
N ALA A 328 12.88 -1.08 -10.25
CA ALA A 328 12.69 0.37 -10.14
C ALA A 328 12.35 0.81 -8.71
N SER A 329 11.48 0.05 -8.02
CA SER A 329 11.09 0.37 -6.65
C SER A 329 12.22 0.22 -5.63
N PHE A 330 13.21 -0.65 -5.88
CA PHE A 330 14.31 -0.93 -4.97
C PHE A 330 15.57 -0.09 -5.22
N ALA A 331 15.65 0.59 -6.35
CA ALA A 331 16.79 1.45 -6.68
C ALA A 331 17.11 2.52 -5.59
N PRO A 332 16.13 3.21 -4.98
CA PRO A 332 16.41 4.15 -3.90
C PRO A 332 17.02 3.46 -2.65
N SER A 333 16.57 2.24 -2.30
CA SER A 333 17.14 1.48 -1.17
C SER A 333 18.55 1.00 -1.46
N ALA A 334 18.83 0.59 -2.69
CA ALA A 334 20.18 0.21 -3.12
C ALA A 334 21.14 1.41 -3.09
N TYR A 335 20.65 2.62 -3.43
CA TYR A 335 21.39 3.86 -3.25
C TYR A 335 21.67 4.15 -1.77
N GLY A 336 20.68 3.96 -0.89
CA GLY A 336 20.81 4.04 0.56
C GLY A 336 21.60 2.87 1.19
N GLN A 337 22.21 2.01 0.38
CA GLN A 337 23.11 0.92 0.77
C GLN A 337 22.51 -0.15 1.71
N SER A 338 21.18 -0.25 1.81
CA SER A 338 20.50 -1.24 2.65
C SER A 338 19.43 -2.00 1.88
N TYR A 339 19.24 -3.28 2.24
CA TYR A 339 18.08 -4.04 1.75
C TYR A 339 16.79 -3.36 2.20
N PRO A 340 15.77 -3.25 1.32
CA PRO A 340 14.53 -2.56 1.67
C PRO A 340 13.88 -3.16 2.92
N VAL A 341 13.66 -2.31 3.95
CA VAL A 341 12.94 -2.72 5.16
C VAL A 341 11.49 -3.11 4.84
N GLU A 342 10.81 -3.77 5.77
CA GLU A 342 9.50 -4.40 5.53
C GLU A 342 8.47 -3.49 4.88
N ARG A 343 8.27 -2.30 5.43
CA ARG A 343 7.33 -1.31 4.87
C ARG A 343 7.70 -0.82 3.47
N VAL A 344 8.99 -0.73 3.17
CA VAL A 344 9.49 -0.30 1.85
C VAL A 344 9.24 -1.35 0.77
N ARG A 345 9.11 -2.63 1.14
CA ARG A 345 8.81 -3.74 0.21
C ARG A 345 7.35 -3.82 -0.20
N PHE A 346 6.44 -3.10 0.48
CA PHE A 346 5.00 -3.15 0.19
C PHE A 346 4.63 -2.79 -1.26
N PRO A 347 5.17 -1.72 -1.89
CA PRO A 347 4.90 -1.44 -3.30
C PRO A 347 5.26 -2.60 -4.24
N ALA A 348 6.36 -3.30 -3.95
CA ALA A 348 6.78 -4.48 -4.71
C ALA A 348 5.80 -5.65 -4.53
N HIS A 349 5.26 -5.87 -3.32
CA HIS A 349 4.20 -6.86 -3.08
C HIS A 349 2.90 -6.51 -3.82
N PHE A 350 2.54 -5.22 -3.88
CA PHE A 350 1.39 -4.79 -4.69
C PHE A 350 1.59 -5.09 -6.18
N MET A 351 2.78 -4.81 -6.74
CA MET A 351 3.11 -5.16 -8.11
C MET A 351 3.08 -6.68 -8.34
N LEU A 352 3.58 -7.46 -7.39
CA LEU A 352 3.51 -8.92 -7.44
C LEU A 352 2.05 -9.39 -7.46
N THR A 353 1.18 -8.84 -6.63
CA THR A 353 -0.25 -9.17 -6.60
C THR A 353 -0.91 -8.93 -7.96
N ILE A 354 -0.67 -7.76 -8.59
CA ILE A 354 -1.17 -7.45 -9.92
C ILE A 354 -0.68 -8.48 -10.95
N ASN A 355 0.62 -8.82 -10.90
CA ASN A 355 1.21 -9.75 -11.85
C ASN A 355 0.70 -11.19 -11.67
N LEU A 356 0.50 -11.65 -10.43
CA LEU A 356 -0.07 -12.97 -10.15
C LEU A 356 -1.52 -13.07 -10.66
N ILE A 357 -2.33 -12.02 -10.48
CA ILE A 357 -3.67 -11.98 -11.04
C ILE A 357 -3.63 -11.98 -12.57
N ALA A 358 -2.78 -11.16 -13.18
CA ALA A 358 -2.64 -11.11 -14.64
C ALA A 358 -2.17 -12.46 -15.22
N PHE A 359 -1.19 -13.10 -14.57
CA PHE A 359 -0.71 -14.44 -14.94
C PHE A 359 -1.81 -15.48 -14.80
N GLY A 360 -2.56 -15.46 -13.69
CA GLY A 360 -3.71 -16.32 -13.45
C GLY A 360 -4.83 -16.12 -14.49
N ILE A 361 -5.10 -14.87 -14.89
CA ILE A 361 -6.05 -14.57 -15.99
C ILE A 361 -5.57 -15.21 -17.29
N CYS A 362 -4.29 -15.07 -17.65
CA CYS A 362 -3.74 -15.70 -18.84
C CYS A 362 -3.86 -17.22 -18.78
N ALA A 363 -3.52 -17.83 -17.65
CA ALA A 363 -3.65 -19.27 -17.43
C ALA A 363 -5.10 -19.75 -17.55
N GLY A 364 -6.03 -19.07 -16.88
CA GLY A 364 -7.46 -19.36 -16.97
C GLY A 364 -8.02 -19.21 -18.38
N TYR A 365 -7.55 -18.18 -19.11
CA TYR A 365 -7.91 -18.01 -20.53
C TYR A 365 -7.45 -19.21 -21.35
N VAL A 366 -6.20 -19.64 -21.26
CA VAL A 366 -5.69 -20.82 -21.99
C VAL A 366 -6.45 -22.07 -21.59
N LEU A 367 -6.64 -22.31 -20.28
CA LEU A 367 -7.38 -23.48 -19.76
C LEU A 367 -8.82 -23.53 -20.25
N SER A 368 -9.46 -22.40 -20.52
CA SER A 368 -10.85 -22.32 -21.00
C SER A 368 -11.08 -22.96 -22.37
N TYR A 369 -10.02 -23.07 -23.20
CA TYR A 369 -10.07 -23.70 -24.52
C TYR A 369 -9.76 -25.19 -24.53
N ILE A 370 -9.31 -25.73 -23.42
CA ILE A 370 -9.09 -27.17 -23.27
C ILE A 370 -10.44 -27.86 -23.12
N LYS A 371 -10.70 -28.88 -23.94
CA LYS A 371 -11.92 -29.69 -23.85
C LYS A 371 -11.79 -30.69 -22.69
N PHE A 372 -12.41 -30.36 -21.57
CA PHE A 372 -12.48 -31.26 -20.41
C PHE A 372 -13.76 -32.11 -20.45
N PRO A 373 -13.72 -33.36 -19.92
CA PRO A 373 -14.91 -34.16 -19.64
C PRO A 373 -15.89 -33.41 -18.73
N SER A 374 -17.17 -33.75 -18.82
CA SER A 374 -18.23 -33.05 -18.08
C SER A 374 -18.00 -33.04 -16.56
N PHE A 375 -17.50 -34.13 -15.97
CA PHE A 375 -17.24 -34.22 -14.54
C PHE A 375 -16.15 -33.24 -14.07
N VAL A 376 -15.11 -32.98 -14.89
CA VAL A 376 -14.02 -32.05 -14.54
C VAL A 376 -14.56 -30.62 -14.33
N ARG A 377 -15.61 -30.27 -15.05
CA ARG A 377 -16.23 -28.93 -14.88
C ARG A 377 -16.90 -28.77 -13.51
N TYR A 378 -17.52 -29.82 -12.98
CA TYR A 378 -18.03 -29.80 -11.61
C TYR A 378 -16.88 -29.68 -10.59
N VAL A 379 -15.80 -30.43 -10.82
CA VAL A 379 -14.59 -30.30 -9.99
C VAL A 379 -14.05 -28.87 -10.01
N VAL A 380 -13.96 -28.24 -11.19
CA VAL A 380 -13.52 -26.83 -11.33
C VAL A 380 -14.44 -25.86 -10.58
N LEU A 381 -15.78 -26.05 -10.64
CA LEU A 381 -16.73 -25.25 -9.87
C LEU A 381 -16.54 -25.41 -8.36
N VAL A 382 -16.35 -26.63 -7.89
CA VAL A 382 -16.10 -26.91 -6.46
C VAL A 382 -14.77 -26.29 -6.02
N LEU A 383 -13.71 -26.45 -6.82
CA LEU A 383 -12.41 -25.85 -6.53
C LEU A 383 -12.47 -24.32 -6.53
N ALA A 384 -13.21 -23.72 -7.47
CA ALA A 384 -13.44 -22.28 -7.49
C ALA A 384 -14.17 -21.84 -6.22
N PHE A 385 -15.23 -22.52 -5.81
CA PHE A 385 -15.95 -22.21 -4.57
C PHE A 385 -15.04 -22.34 -3.32
N ILE A 386 -14.27 -23.43 -3.23
CA ILE A 386 -13.32 -23.64 -2.12
C ILE A 386 -12.26 -22.53 -2.12
N SER A 387 -11.74 -22.14 -3.30
CA SER A 387 -10.75 -21.08 -3.39
C SER A 387 -11.29 -19.71 -2.96
N LEU A 388 -12.60 -19.46 -3.14
CA LEU A 388 -13.25 -18.24 -2.66
C LEU A 388 -13.47 -18.21 -1.13
N LEU A 389 -13.30 -19.33 -0.42
CA LEU A 389 -13.26 -19.38 1.05
C LEU A 389 -11.88 -18.98 1.60
N TYR A 390 -10.84 -19.03 0.78
CA TYR A 390 -9.47 -18.70 1.19
C TYR A 390 -9.33 -17.28 1.79
N PRO A 391 -9.94 -16.21 1.26
CA PRO A 391 -9.95 -14.89 1.88
C PRO A 391 -10.47 -14.87 3.33
N LEU A 392 -11.52 -15.65 3.63
CA LEU A 392 -12.05 -15.76 5.00
C LEU A 392 -11.05 -16.46 5.93
N TRP A 393 -10.36 -17.49 5.42
CA TRP A 393 -9.30 -18.14 6.16
C TRP A 393 -8.11 -17.19 6.41
N MET A 394 -7.73 -16.36 5.42
CA MET A 394 -6.69 -15.34 5.56
C MET A 394 -7.01 -14.32 6.66
N ALA A 395 -8.27 -13.95 6.82
CA ALA A 395 -8.72 -12.99 7.84
C ALA A 395 -8.45 -13.45 9.29
N ARG A 396 -8.22 -14.76 9.51
CA ARG A 396 -7.89 -15.29 10.85
C ARG A 396 -6.55 -14.74 11.37
N GLN A 397 -5.58 -14.50 10.50
CA GLN A 397 -4.26 -14.03 10.91
C GLN A 397 -4.30 -12.61 11.53
N PRO A 398 -4.84 -11.57 10.86
CA PRO A 398 -5.00 -10.27 11.49
C PRO A 398 -5.97 -10.33 12.68
N LEU A 399 -7.03 -11.12 12.62
CA LEU A 399 -7.98 -11.27 13.72
C LEU A 399 -7.32 -11.85 14.99
N ALA A 400 -6.34 -12.73 14.85
CA ALA A 400 -5.58 -13.26 16.00
C ALA A 400 -4.80 -12.18 16.76
N THR A 401 -4.54 -11.01 16.15
CA THR A 401 -3.87 -9.88 16.82
C THR A 401 -4.87 -8.96 17.57
N TYR A 402 -6.17 -9.24 17.51
CA TYR A 402 -7.23 -8.37 18.05
C TYR A 402 -7.07 -8.09 19.53
N GLU A 403 -6.96 -9.14 20.36
CA GLU A 403 -6.86 -8.96 21.82
C GLU A 403 -5.62 -8.17 22.21
N PHE A 404 -4.47 -8.48 21.60
CA PHE A 404 -3.25 -7.73 21.84
C PHE A 404 -3.43 -6.24 21.49
N ARG A 405 -3.98 -5.94 20.31
CA ARG A 405 -4.20 -4.55 19.88
C ARG A 405 -5.17 -3.80 20.77
N ARG A 406 -6.26 -4.47 21.17
CA ARG A 406 -7.26 -3.91 22.08
C ARG A 406 -6.64 -3.56 23.44
N LEU A 407 -5.90 -4.50 24.02
CA LEU A 407 -5.22 -4.29 25.31
C LEU A 407 -4.13 -3.20 25.20
N PHE A 408 -3.34 -3.21 24.13
CA PHE A 408 -2.36 -2.15 23.89
C PHE A 408 -3.03 -0.76 23.82
N ALA A 409 -4.15 -0.64 23.09
CA ALA A 409 -4.87 0.61 22.97
C ALA A 409 -5.44 1.06 24.33
N LEU A 410 -5.99 0.16 25.12
CA LEU A 410 -6.49 0.47 26.47
C LEU A 410 -5.38 0.99 27.38
N ARG A 411 -4.26 0.25 27.47
CA ARG A 411 -3.09 0.66 28.27
C ARG A 411 -2.50 1.99 27.82
N TRP A 412 -2.53 2.24 26.52
CA TRP A 412 -2.08 3.51 25.95
C TRP A 412 -3.00 4.66 26.37
N ASP A 413 -4.32 4.46 26.31
CA ASP A 413 -5.33 5.45 26.71
C ASP A 413 -5.24 5.74 28.22
N GLU A 414 -5.08 4.73 29.06
CA GLU A 414 -4.85 4.84 30.51
C GLU A 414 -3.56 5.62 30.82
N ARG A 415 -2.47 5.31 30.12
CA ARG A 415 -1.19 6.02 30.25
C ARG A 415 -1.34 7.50 29.83
N GLU A 416 -2.05 7.79 28.78
CA GLU A 416 -2.28 9.17 28.34
C GLU A 416 -3.09 9.95 29.39
N GLN A 417 -4.11 9.34 29.95
CA GLN A 417 -4.89 9.95 31.05
C GLN A 417 -4.00 10.22 32.26
N MET A 418 -3.17 9.28 32.68
CA MET A 418 -2.20 9.44 33.78
C MET A 418 -1.25 10.62 33.52
N ILE A 419 -0.73 10.78 32.32
CA ILE A 419 0.12 11.92 31.92
C ILE A 419 -0.62 13.26 32.16
N TYR A 420 -1.89 13.34 31.73
CA TYR A 420 -2.68 14.56 31.95
C TYR A 420 -2.98 14.82 33.43
N GLU A 421 -3.23 13.79 34.24
CA GLU A 421 -3.47 13.92 35.70
C GLU A 421 -2.21 14.37 36.42
N MET A 422 -1.04 13.75 36.19
CA MET A 422 0.24 14.15 36.77
C MET A 422 0.59 15.60 36.40
N LYS A 423 0.41 15.97 35.14
CA LYS A 423 0.58 17.37 34.70
C LYS A 423 -0.35 18.33 35.40
N ALA A 424 -1.62 17.97 35.58
CA ALA A 424 -2.60 18.81 36.30
C ALA A 424 -2.23 19.00 37.79
N ASN A 425 -1.54 18.02 38.39
CA ASN A 425 -0.99 18.10 39.74
C ASN A 425 0.30 18.95 39.79
N GLY A 426 0.81 19.45 38.66
CA GLY A 426 2.00 20.32 38.59
C GLY A 426 3.31 19.56 38.41
N GLU A 427 3.27 18.24 38.17
CA GLU A 427 4.46 17.45 37.93
C GLU A 427 5.07 17.81 36.55
N GLN A 428 6.40 17.95 36.52
CA GLN A 428 7.15 18.29 35.30
C GLN A 428 8.02 17.13 34.80
N ASP A 429 8.48 16.29 35.70
CA ASP A 429 9.26 15.08 35.43
C ASP A 429 8.38 13.87 35.67
N LEU A 430 7.84 13.30 34.56
CA LEU A 430 6.87 12.23 34.63
C LEU A 430 7.52 10.87 34.59
N VAL A 431 7.13 9.98 35.49
CA VAL A 431 7.50 8.56 35.48
C VAL A 431 6.22 7.76 35.20
N ILE A 432 6.17 7.07 34.08
CA ILE A 432 4.98 6.39 33.57
C ILE A 432 5.27 4.93 33.23
N PRO A 433 4.25 4.05 33.14
CA PRO A 433 4.44 2.69 32.71
C PRO A 433 4.94 2.60 31.26
N ALA A 434 5.96 1.77 31.02
CA ALA A 434 6.42 1.44 29.68
C ALA A 434 5.41 0.52 28.97
N LEU A 435 5.23 0.75 27.69
CA LEU A 435 4.54 -0.18 26.80
C LEU A 435 5.57 -0.79 25.85
N ASP A 436 5.37 -2.04 25.47
CA ASP A 436 6.26 -2.68 24.52
C ASP A 436 6.09 -2.07 23.11
N GLY A 437 7.23 -1.84 22.45
CA GLY A 437 7.20 -1.48 21.03
C GLY A 437 6.55 -2.59 20.19
N TYR A 438 5.67 -2.22 19.26
CA TYR A 438 4.92 -3.18 18.47
C TYR A 438 5.40 -3.21 17.02
N GLU A 439 5.57 -4.42 16.47
CA GLU A 439 5.93 -4.63 15.06
C GLU A 439 7.12 -3.79 14.57
N GLY A 440 8.15 -3.67 15.41
CA GLY A 440 9.38 -2.94 15.11
C GLY A 440 9.27 -1.42 15.17
N THR A 441 8.18 -0.87 15.70
CA THR A 441 8.09 0.54 16.08
C THR A 441 8.72 0.77 17.45
N LYS A 442 9.27 1.97 17.66
CA LYS A 442 9.80 2.38 18.97
C LYS A 442 8.68 2.90 19.86
N GLU A 443 8.90 2.87 21.16
CA GLU A 443 7.98 3.39 22.15
C GLU A 443 8.77 4.27 23.15
N LEU A 444 8.10 4.88 24.13
CA LEU A 444 8.75 5.62 25.20
C LEU A 444 9.73 4.70 25.97
N ASP A 445 10.88 5.25 26.35
CA ASP A 445 12.03 4.51 26.88
C ASP A 445 12.32 4.97 28.32
N VAL A 446 13.08 4.18 29.06
CA VAL A 446 13.56 4.54 30.40
C VAL A 446 14.48 5.76 30.40
N ARG A 447 15.05 6.11 29.26
CA ARG A 447 15.95 7.26 29.12
C ARG A 447 15.16 8.50 28.75
N PRO A 448 15.09 9.52 29.59
CA PRO A 448 14.31 10.74 29.27
C PRO A 448 14.88 11.50 28.05
N ASN A 449 16.16 11.33 27.74
CA ASN A 449 16.81 11.90 26.56
C ASN A 449 16.62 11.07 25.27
N PHE A 450 15.88 9.96 25.32
CA PHE A 450 15.53 9.22 24.11
C PHE A 450 14.62 10.08 23.23
N TRP A 451 14.83 10.08 21.94
CA TRP A 451 14.17 11.02 21.01
C TRP A 451 12.64 10.95 21.04
N VAL A 452 12.04 9.76 21.29
CA VAL A 452 10.58 9.63 21.43
C VAL A 452 10.11 10.34 22.67
N ASN A 453 10.80 10.14 23.81
CA ASN A 453 10.47 10.77 25.09
C ASN A 453 10.57 12.30 25.02
N GLN A 454 11.62 12.84 24.36
CA GLN A 454 11.77 14.26 24.16
C GLN A 454 10.60 14.87 23.34
N CYS A 455 10.21 14.21 22.25
CA CYS A 455 9.08 14.66 21.44
C CYS A 455 7.76 14.56 22.24
N ALA A 456 7.54 13.48 22.98
CA ALA A 456 6.36 13.31 23.83
C ALA A 456 6.30 14.38 24.93
N ALA A 457 7.40 14.64 25.64
CA ALA A 457 7.48 15.69 26.67
C ALA A 457 7.06 17.06 26.10
N GLN A 458 7.54 17.41 24.90
CA GLN A 458 7.14 18.65 24.22
C GLN A 458 5.62 18.66 23.89
N ILE A 459 5.04 17.55 23.42
CA ILE A 459 3.61 17.47 23.09
C ILE A 459 2.75 17.64 24.33
N TYR A 460 3.12 16.99 25.43
CA TYR A 460 2.40 17.09 26.69
C TYR A 460 2.72 18.37 27.47
N GLY A 461 3.83 19.07 27.13
CA GLY A 461 4.26 20.34 27.77
C GLY A 461 4.76 20.09 29.19
N VAL A 462 5.66 19.12 29.36
CA VAL A 462 6.36 18.75 30.58
C VAL A 462 7.88 18.76 30.32
N GLU A 463 8.70 18.77 31.39
CA GLU A 463 10.16 18.84 31.25
C GLU A 463 10.74 17.50 30.76
N SER A 464 10.31 16.40 31.36
CA SER A 464 10.78 15.08 30.96
C SER A 464 9.69 14.00 31.12
N ILE A 465 9.87 12.91 30.34
CA ILE A 465 9.07 11.68 30.48
C ILE A 465 10.05 10.50 30.54
N THR A 466 9.87 9.63 31.53
CA THR A 466 10.60 8.37 31.71
C THR A 466 9.59 7.24 31.74
N ALA A 467 9.75 6.23 30.88
CA ALA A 467 8.88 5.07 30.87
C ALA A 467 9.62 3.88 31.49
N ILE A 468 9.10 3.33 32.59
CA ILE A 468 9.70 2.20 33.30
C ILE A 468 8.87 0.94 33.11
N SER A 469 9.54 -0.20 32.94
CA SER A 469 8.88 -1.50 32.94
C SER A 469 8.39 -1.78 34.35
N VAL A 470 7.09 -1.97 34.49
CA VAL A 470 6.48 -2.41 35.76
C VAL A 470 6.29 -3.90 35.65
N GLU A 471 6.80 -4.68 36.60
CA GLU A 471 6.53 -6.12 36.65
C GLU A 471 5.03 -6.35 36.77
N GLU A 472 4.50 -7.45 36.19
CA GLU A 472 3.04 -7.66 36.06
C GLU A 472 2.28 -7.58 37.39
N GLU A 473 2.91 -7.90 38.50
CA GLU A 473 2.34 -7.81 39.86
C GLU A 473 2.10 -6.36 40.32
N ASP A 474 2.96 -5.43 39.97
CA ASP A 474 2.84 -4.01 40.34
C ASP A 474 1.80 -3.27 39.48
N VAL A 475 1.63 -3.69 38.21
CA VAL A 475 0.59 -3.12 37.33
C VAL A 475 -0.83 -3.42 37.84
N LEU A 476 -1.07 -4.64 38.29
CA LEU A 476 -2.37 -5.02 38.88
C LEU A 476 -2.69 -4.27 40.18
N ASN A 477 -1.69 -3.97 40.98
CA ASN A 477 -1.84 -3.21 42.22
C ASN A 477 -2.01 -1.71 41.97
N TYR A 478 -1.33 -1.15 40.95
CA TYR A 478 -1.41 0.28 40.59
C TYR A 478 -2.74 0.69 39.98
N PHE A 479 -3.42 -0.21 39.26
CA PHE A 479 -4.74 0.02 38.68
C PHE A 479 -5.91 -0.49 39.54
N SER A 480 -5.64 -1.05 40.71
CA SER A 480 -6.64 -1.53 41.68
C SER A 480 -6.88 -0.59 42.85
N GLU A 481 -6.07 0.44 43.03
CA GLU A 481 -6.29 1.59 43.93
C GLU A 481 -6.92 2.78 43.18
#